data_f98da29144e7f41feb1ab334932fca0c
#
_entry.id   f98da29144e7f41feb1ab334932fca0c
#
_cell.length_a   1.000
_cell.length_b   1.000
_cell.length_c   1.000
_cell.angle_alpha   90.00
_cell.angle_beta   90.00
_cell.angle_gamma   90.00
#
_symmetry.space_group_name_H-M   'P 1'
#
loop_
_entity.id
_entity.type
_entity.pdbx_description
1 polymer ?
#
loop_
_entity_poly.entity_id
_entity_poly.type
_entity_poly.pdbx_seq_one_letter_code
_entity_poly.pdbx_strand_id
1 'polypeptide(L)'
;DSGPDGKVSIPENAHVLPLEGRLVMPGLIDTHAHGQQAASGFIPQQNWVDYARLGFGVTTVHDPSNDTQSIFAASEMTKAGLITAPRTFSTGRILYGAAGSYKAEIDSLDDAEFHLERMKAVGAFSVKSYNQPRRDQRQQIIKAAREMGMLVVPEGGATFMHNLTMIVDGHTGIEHTVPVEMIYGDVLDLWRGAAVGYTPTLNVAYGGLGGENYWYDVDEVWRNDRVMAFNPPHKVIPRARRRTTAPIEDYNHIRQARITKKLIDQGGLVQAGGHGQLNGICTHWELWSFVQGGMTPFEALRSGTLHGAKYLGMY
;
A
#
# COMPACT_ATOMS: atom_id res chain seq x y z
N ASP A 1 1.25 -0.33 -28.37
CA ASP A 1 1.82 -1.57 -28.93
C ASP A 1 3.23 -1.77 -28.44
N SER A 2 3.65 -3.01 -28.28
CA SER A 2 5.01 -3.40 -27.98
C SER A 2 5.46 -4.50 -28.94
N GLY A 3 6.71 -4.46 -29.37
CA GLY A 3 7.24 -5.45 -30.30
C GLY A 3 8.73 -5.23 -30.58
N PRO A 4 9.35 -6.15 -31.32
CA PRO A 4 10.74 -5.99 -31.74
C PRO A 4 10.95 -4.71 -32.55
N ASP A 5 12.17 -4.17 -32.47
CA ASP A 5 12.56 -2.99 -33.21
C ASP A 5 12.25 -3.11 -34.69
N GLY A 6 11.71 -2.05 -35.30
CA GLY A 6 11.27 -2.02 -36.69
C GLY A 6 9.96 -2.74 -37.03
N LYS A 7 9.30 -3.38 -36.03
CA LYS A 7 7.99 -4.05 -36.24
C LYS A 7 6.80 -3.28 -35.68
N VAL A 8 7.04 -2.20 -34.96
CA VAL A 8 6.00 -1.31 -34.43
C VAL A 8 5.91 -0.08 -35.33
N SER A 9 4.73 0.24 -35.83
CA SER A 9 4.49 1.47 -36.58
C SER A 9 4.53 2.66 -35.64
N ILE A 10 5.47 3.58 -35.87
CA ILE A 10 5.61 4.81 -35.09
C ILE A 10 4.88 5.93 -35.82
N PRO A 11 3.88 6.60 -35.20
CA PRO A 11 3.22 7.76 -35.81
C PRO A 11 4.22 8.87 -36.15
N GLU A 12 4.03 9.60 -37.24
CA GLU A 12 4.95 10.65 -37.69
C GLU A 12 5.17 11.78 -36.65
N ASN A 13 4.17 12.05 -35.81
CA ASN A 13 4.22 13.07 -34.77
C ASN A 13 4.63 12.51 -33.38
N ALA A 14 5.09 11.25 -33.31
CA ALA A 14 5.53 10.67 -32.05
C ALA A 14 6.87 11.26 -31.59
N HIS A 15 6.96 11.58 -30.31
CA HIS A 15 8.24 11.92 -29.68
C HIS A 15 8.98 10.64 -29.32
N VAL A 16 10.10 10.38 -29.96
CA VAL A 16 10.93 9.19 -29.75
C VAL A 16 11.97 9.49 -28.69
N LEU A 17 11.95 8.71 -27.60
CA LEU A 17 12.96 8.76 -26.53
C LEU A 17 13.97 7.62 -26.75
N PRO A 18 15.24 7.90 -27.05
CA PRO A 18 16.27 6.87 -27.13
C PRO A 18 16.58 6.34 -25.72
N LEU A 19 16.44 5.04 -25.54
CA LEU A 19 16.63 4.38 -24.23
C LEU A 19 17.75 3.33 -24.28
N GLU A 20 18.77 3.56 -25.08
CA GLU A 20 19.88 2.63 -25.27
C GLU A 20 20.49 2.16 -23.93
N GLY A 21 20.60 0.85 -23.74
CA GLY A 21 21.12 0.25 -22.53
C GLY A 21 20.20 0.36 -21.30
N ARG A 22 18.95 0.80 -21.45
CA ARG A 22 17.97 0.93 -20.37
C ARG A 22 16.81 -0.04 -20.55
N LEU A 23 16.26 -0.50 -19.44
CA LEU A 23 15.00 -1.23 -19.40
C LEU A 23 13.86 -0.26 -19.04
N VAL A 24 12.72 -0.42 -19.72
CA VAL A 24 11.48 0.28 -19.39
C VAL A 24 10.55 -0.69 -18.68
N MET A 25 9.99 -0.27 -17.57
CA MET A 25 9.01 -1.03 -16.82
C MET A 25 7.81 -0.13 -16.47
N PRO A 26 6.65 -0.70 -16.15
CA PRO A 26 5.56 0.07 -15.56
C PRO A 26 6.02 0.78 -14.30
N GLY A 27 5.46 1.97 -14.03
CA GLY A 27 5.71 2.65 -12.76
C GLY A 27 5.22 1.82 -11.58
N LEU A 28 5.88 1.99 -10.44
CA LEU A 28 5.52 1.26 -9.22
C LEU A 28 4.13 1.66 -8.72
N ILE A 29 3.42 0.69 -8.18
CA ILE A 29 2.13 0.82 -7.51
C ILE A 29 2.33 0.52 -6.04
N ASP A 30 2.10 1.51 -5.19
CA ASP A 30 2.11 1.35 -3.74
C ASP A 30 0.66 1.24 -3.26
N THR A 31 0.27 0.05 -2.81
CA THR A 31 -1.12 -0.24 -2.45
C THR A 31 -1.48 0.12 -1.00
N HIS A 32 -0.48 0.57 -0.21
CA HIS A 32 -0.66 1.03 1.16
C HIS A 32 0.28 2.20 1.45
N ALA A 33 -0.09 3.39 0.99
CA ALA A 33 0.79 4.54 0.92
C ALA A 33 0.20 5.76 1.64
N HIS A 34 0.36 5.84 2.96
CA HIS A 34 -0.07 7.03 3.69
C HIS A 34 0.73 8.28 3.33
N GLY A 35 0.05 9.42 3.24
CA GLY A 35 0.70 10.69 2.98
C GLY A 35 -0.25 11.87 3.12
N GLN A 36 0.23 12.94 3.73
CA GLN A 36 -0.56 14.15 3.92
C GLN A 36 -0.82 14.84 2.59
N GLN A 37 -2.09 15.04 2.23
CA GLN A 37 -2.51 15.69 0.98
C GLN A 37 -2.88 17.16 1.18
N ALA A 38 -3.16 17.58 2.40
CA ALA A 38 -3.48 18.95 2.72
C ALA A 38 -2.88 19.38 4.06
N ALA A 39 -2.66 20.66 4.24
CA ALA A 39 -2.31 21.27 5.52
C ALA A 39 -3.40 22.28 5.90
N SER A 40 -4.06 22.07 7.05
CA SER A 40 -5.15 22.94 7.52
C SER A 40 -6.23 23.22 6.47
N GLY A 41 -6.59 22.21 5.68
CA GLY A 41 -7.59 22.33 4.60
C GLY A 41 -7.07 22.90 3.28
N PHE A 42 -5.80 23.29 3.19
CA PHE A 42 -5.20 23.77 1.95
C PHE A 42 -4.41 22.64 1.25
N ILE A 43 -4.73 22.39 -0.01
CA ILE A 43 -3.97 21.47 -0.86
C ILE A 43 -2.81 22.25 -1.48
N PRO A 44 -1.54 21.90 -1.19
CA PRO A 44 -0.40 22.59 -1.77
C PRO A 44 -0.29 22.27 -3.27
N GLN A 45 0.05 23.26 -4.08
CA GLN A 45 0.34 23.03 -5.50
C GLN A 45 1.56 22.10 -5.70
N GLN A 46 2.51 22.16 -4.75
CA GLN A 46 3.72 21.33 -4.76
C GLN A 46 3.78 20.58 -3.42
N ASN A 47 3.37 19.32 -3.44
CA ASN A 47 3.42 18.45 -2.28
C ASN A 47 4.69 17.61 -2.32
N TRP A 48 5.59 17.79 -1.35
CA TRP A 48 6.83 17.02 -1.27
C TRP A 48 6.59 15.50 -1.19
N VAL A 49 5.48 15.07 -0.58
CA VAL A 49 5.09 13.65 -0.49
C VAL A 49 4.93 13.05 -1.88
N ASP A 50 4.24 13.75 -2.76
CA ASP A 50 3.97 13.29 -4.12
C ASP A 50 5.22 13.36 -4.99
N TYR A 51 6.03 14.41 -4.83
CA TYR A 51 7.33 14.51 -5.52
C TYR A 51 8.29 13.41 -5.07
N ALA A 52 8.32 13.07 -3.78
CA ALA A 52 9.12 11.96 -3.28
C ALA A 52 8.70 10.63 -3.92
N ARG A 53 7.40 10.36 -4.01
CA ARG A 53 6.85 9.16 -4.67
C ARG A 53 7.26 9.10 -6.13
N LEU A 54 7.01 10.16 -6.91
CA LEU A 54 7.40 10.24 -8.32
C LEU A 54 8.91 10.15 -8.51
N GLY A 55 9.70 10.82 -7.66
CA GLY A 55 11.16 10.79 -7.69
C GLY A 55 11.75 9.38 -7.49
N PHE A 56 11.00 8.48 -6.88
CA PHE A 56 11.34 7.08 -6.71
C PHE A 56 10.55 6.13 -7.64
N GLY A 57 9.89 6.66 -8.68
CA GLY A 57 9.18 5.88 -9.69
C GLY A 57 7.85 5.28 -9.24
N VAL A 58 7.29 5.72 -8.11
CA VAL A 58 5.95 5.36 -7.67
C VAL A 58 4.94 6.25 -8.38
N THR A 59 4.22 5.69 -9.34
CA THR A 59 3.31 6.44 -10.23
C THR A 59 1.84 6.23 -9.91
N THR A 60 1.53 5.29 -9.05
CA THR A 60 0.17 5.02 -8.56
C THR A 60 0.24 4.68 -7.07
N VAL A 61 -0.66 5.26 -6.30
CA VAL A 61 -0.77 5.00 -4.86
C VAL A 61 -2.23 4.75 -4.48
N HIS A 62 -2.41 3.85 -3.51
CA HIS A 62 -3.66 3.68 -2.80
C HIS A 62 -3.42 3.98 -1.32
N ASP A 63 -4.07 5.01 -0.79
CA ASP A 63 -4.01 5.39 0.62
C ASP A 63 -5.23 4.80 1.34
N PRO A 64 -5.05 3.78 2.19
CA PRO A 64 -6.16 3.09 2.83
C PRO A 64 -6.74 3.84 4.03
N SER A 65 -6.33 5.07 4.30
CA SER A 65 -7.00 5.97 5.25
C SER A 65 -6.50 7.40 5.11
N ASN A 66 -7.39 8.32 4.78
CA ASN A 66 -7.04 9.74 4.71
C ASN A 66 -8.31 10.60 4.96
N ASP A 67 -8.13 11.89 5.13
CA ASP A 67 -9.26 12.81 5.08
C ASP A 67 -9.91 12.78 3.70
N THR A 68 -11.19 12.41 3.67
CA THR A 68 -11.95 12.20 2.44
C THR A 68 -11.91 13.41 1.53
N GLN A 69 -12.18 14.60 2.09
CA GLN A 69 -12.27 15.81 1.28
C GLN A 69 -10.94 16.16 0.64
N SER A 70 -9.87 16.12 1.41
CA SER A 70 -8.54 16.51 0.95
C SER A 70 -7.99 15.54 -0.10
N ILE A 71 -8.09 14.23 0.13
CA ILE A 71 -7.46 13.25 -0.76
C ILE A 71 -8.18 13.15 -2.11
N PHE A 72 -9.52 13.18 -2.12
CA PHE A 72 -10.25 13.13 -3.38
C PHE A 72 -10.14 14.44 -4.16
N ALA A 73 -10.14 15.60 -3.49
CA ALA A 73 -9.88 16.88 -4.15
C ALA A 73 -8.47 16.93 -4.76
N ALA A 74 -7.43 16.49 -4.04
CA ALA A 74 -6.08 16.39 -4.58
C ALA A 74 -5.99 15.42 -5.77
N SER A 75 -6.69 14.27 -5.71
CA SER A 75 -6.79 13.33 -6.83
C SER A 75 -7.41 13.95 -8.07
N GLU A 76 -8.50 14.70 -7.92
CA GLU A 76 -9.14 15.42 -9.04
C GLU A 76 -8.25 16.53 -9.60
N MET A 77 -7.56 17.28 -8.76
CA MET A 77 -6.57 18.28 -9.20
C MET A 77 -5.42 17.63 -9.99
N THR A 78 -4.98 16.44 -9.59
CA THR A 78 -3.98 15.66 -10.33
C THR A 78 -4.49 15.25 -11.71
N LYS A 79 -5.71 14.72 -11.80
CA LYS A 79 -6.36 14.36 -13.07
C LYS A 79 -6.53 15.56 -14.00
N ALA A 80 -6.85 16.72 -13.42
CA ALA A 80 -6.97 17.98 -14.16
C ALA A 80 -5.62 18.61 -14.57
N GLY A 81 -4.48 18.04 -14.17
CA GLY A 81 -3.14 18.58 -14.44
C GLY A 81 -2.78 19.84 -13.66
N LEU A 82 -3.51 20.13 -12.59
CA LEU A 82 -3.28 21.32 -11.74
C LEU A 82 -2.15 21.13 -10.75
N ILE A 83 -1.89 19.89 -10.35
CA ILE A 83 -0.79 19.50 -9.48
C ILE A 83 -0.05 18.28 -10.05
N THR A 84 1.22 18.15 -9.71
CA THR A 84 2.05 17.00 -10.10
C THR A 84 2.09 15.98 -8.96
N ALA A 85 1.47 14.84 -9.17
CA ALA A 85 1.39 13.75 -8.19
C ALA A 85 1.24 12.39 -8.89
N PRO A 86 1.48 11.26 -8.20
CA PRO A 86 1.04 9.95 -8.66
C PRO A 86 -0.49 9.90 -8.84
N ARG A 87 -0.99 8.96 -9.62
CA ARG A 87 -2.42 8.63 -9.59
C ARG A 87 -2.78 8.17 -8.18
N THR A 88 -3.59 8.95 -7.50
CA THR A 88 -3.91 8.74 -6.08
C THR A 88 -5.33 8.24 -5.92
N PHE A 89 -5.47 7.09 -5.28
CA PHE A 89 -6.72 6.46 -4.88
C PHE A 89 -6.76 6.33 -3.37
N SER A 90 -7.93 6.25 -2.78
CA SER A 90 -8.06 6.13 -1.33
C SER A 90 -9.37 5.46 -0.92
N THR A 91 -9.37 4.92 0.28
CA THR A 91 -10.59 4.54 0.99
C THR A 91 -11.28 5.74 1.65
N GLY A 92 -10.61 6.89 1.71
CA GLY A 92 -11.06 8.03 2.51
C GLY A 92 -11.12 7.70 4.00
N ARG A 93 -12.17 8.16 4.65
CA ARG A 93 -12.34 7.99 6.10
C ARG A 93 -12.49 6.52 6.51
N ILE A 94 -11.85 6.16 7.59
CA ILE A 94 -11.92 4.83 8.20
C ILE A 94 -13.33 4.54 8.71
N LEU A 95 -13.85 3.34 8.46
CA LEU A 95 -15.07 2.80 9.03
C LEU A 95 -14.74 2.00 10.30
N TYR A 96 -15.40 2.32 11.40
CA TYR A 96 -15.12 1.72 12.71
C TYR A 96 -16.36 1.61 13.58
N GLY A 97 -16.52 0.51 14.27
CA GLY A 97 -17.69 0.23 15.12
C GLY A 97 -17.65 0.83 16.53
N ALA A 98 -16.93 1.92 16.73
CA ALA A 98 -16.89 2.68 17.96
C ALA A 98 -16.53 4.15 17.69
N ALA A 99 -16.92 5.04 18.58
CA ALA A 99 -16.61 6.44 18.50
C ALA A 99 -15.10 6.70 18.44
N GLY A 100 -14.68 7.63 17.60
CA GLY A 100 -13.29 8.03 17.45
C GLY A 100 -13.11 9.17 16.47
N SER A 101 -12.12 10.03 16.73
CA SER A 101 -11.71 11.06 15.78
C SER A 101 -11.26 10.42 14.48
N TYR A 102 -11.53 11.05 13.34
CA TYR A 102 -11.16 10.59 11.99
C TYR A 102 -11.82 9.27 11.55
N LYS A 103 -12.83 8.78 12.27
CA LYS A 103 -13.55 7.54 11.96
C LYS A 103 -15.03 7.84 11.68
N ALA A 104 -15.61 7.07 10.77
CA ALA A 104 -17.05 7.00 10.60
C ALA A 104 -17.55 5.83 11.44
N GLU A 105 -18.45 6.08 12.37
CA GLU A 105 -19.00 5.07 13.26
C GLU A 105 -20.01 4.20 12.51
N ILE A 106 -19.83 2.87 12.60
CA ILE A 106 -20.70 1.88 11.99
C ILE A 106 -21.21 0.96 13.08
N ASP A 107 -22.51 0.99 13.32
CA ASP A 107 -23.18 0.12 14.30
C ASP A 107 -24.30 -0.72 13.69
N SER A 108 -24.70 -0.41 12.48
CA SER A 108 -25.75 -1.10 11.72
C SER A 108 -25.36 -1.30 10.26
N LEU A 109 -26.15 -2.11 9.54
CA LEU A 109 -26.04 -2.24 8.08
C LEU A 109 -26.37 -0.92 7.39
N ASP A 110 -27.39 -0.21 7.87
CA ASP A 110 -27.80 1.10 7.30
C ASP A 110 -26.67 2.13 7.41
N ASP A 111 -25.93 2.15 8.53
CA ASP A 111 -24.74 3.01 8.67
C ASP A 111 -23.67 2.64 7.64
N ALA A 112 -23.43 1.35 7.46
CA ALA A 112 -22.45 0.86 6.48
C ALA A 112 -22.87 1.30 5.06
N GLU A 113 -24.11 1.05 4.66
CA GLU A 113 -24.64 1.44 3.35
C GLU A 113 -24.51 2.94 3.13
N PHE A 114 -24.98 3.76 4.09
CA PHE A 114 -24.87 5.22 4.02
C PHE A 114 -23.45 5.73 3.84
N HIS A 115 -22.48 5.19 4.60
CA HIS A 115 -21.08 5.61 4.49
C HIS A 115 -20.43 5.14 3.19
N LEU A 116 -20.73 3.93 2.71
CA LEU A 116 -20.24 3.42 1.45
C LEU A 116 -20.79 4.21 0.25
N GLU A 117 -22.07 4.56 0.26
CA GLU A 117 -22.67 5.43 -0.76
C GLU A 117 -21.95 6.80 -0.84
N ARG A 118 -21.70 7.41 0.31
CA ARG A 118 -20.94 8.68 0.37
C ARG A 118 -19.52 8.51 -0.18
N MET A 119 -18.83 7.42 0.13
CA MET A 119 -17.48 7.15 -0.40
C MET A 119 -17.53 6.92 -1.90
N LYS A 120 -18.50 6.15 -2.39
CA LYS A 120 -18.70 5.90 -3.81
C LYS A 120 -19.01 7.19 -4.58
N ALA A 121 -19.79 8.09 -4.00
CA ALA A 121 -20.14 9.37 -4.59
C ALA A 121 -18.93 10.29 -4.83
N VAL A 122 -17.88 10.20 -4.04
CA VAL A 122 -16.61 10.94 -4.25
C VAL A 122 -15.59 10.18 -5.08
N GLY A 123 -15.96 9.01 -5.62
CA GLY A 123 -15.11 8.21 -6.53
C GLY A 123 -14.26 7.14 -5.85
N ALA A 124 -14.52 6.81 -4.58
CA ALA A 124 -13.88 5.65 -3.95
C ALA A 124 -14.40 4.35 -4.55
N PHE A 125 -13.51 3.41 -4.81
CA PHE A 125 -13.82 2.02 -5.19
C PHE A 125 -13.49 1.02 -4.07
N SER A 126 -13.02 1.52 -2.95
CA SER A 126 -12.61 0.75 -1.77
C SER A 126 -12.98 1.49 -0.50
N VAL A 127 -13.14 0.74 0.59
CA VAL A 127 -13.34 1.28 1.94
C VAL A 127 -12.43 0.58 2.94
N LYS A 128 -12.01 1.31 3.99
CA LYS A 128 -11.23 0.74 5.10
C LYS A 128 -12.16 0.26 6.21
N SER A 129 -12.23 -1.06 6.40
CA SER A 129 -12.80 -1.65 7.61
C SER A 129 -11.71 -1.81 8.65
N TYR A 130 -11.68 -0.92 9.65
CA TYR A 130 -10.64 -0.94 10.68
C TYR A 130 -10.76 -2.19 11.56
N ASN A 131 -10.01 -2.28 12.65
CA ASN A 131 -10.13 -3.39 13.62
C ASN A 131 -11.47 -3.30 14.35
N GLN A 132 -12.53 -3.80 13.74
CA GLN A 132 -13.88 -3.71 14.28
C GLN A 132 -13.97 -4.36 15.65
N PRO A 133 -14.58 -3.70 16.66
CA PRO A 133 -14.74 -4.27 18.00
C PRO A 133 -15.58 -5.56 18.00
N ARG A 134 -16.57 -5.65 17.11
CA ARG A 134 -17.42 -6.82 16.94
C ARG A 134 -17.37 -7.34 15.51
N ARG A 135 -17.49 -8.65 15.37
CA ARG A 135 -17.42 -9.31 14.06
C ARG A 135 -18.60 -8.96 13.15
N ASP A 136 -19.79 -8.78 13.72
CA ASP A 136 -20.99 -8.39 12.98
C ASP A 136 -20.82 -7.04 12.28
N GLN A 137 -20.15 -6.08 12.90
CA GLN A 137 -19.88 -4.76 12.30
C GLN A 137 -19.08 -4.86 11.00
N ARG A 138 -18.02 -5.67 10.98
CA ARG A 138 -17.26 -5.85 9.73
C ARG A 138 -18.03 -6.66 8.69
N GLN A 139 -18.87 -7.62 9.10
CA GLN A 139 -19.74 -8.38 8.18
C GLN A 139 -20.79 -7.48 7.52
N GLN A 140 -21.32 -6.49 8.23
CA GLN A 140 -22.21 -5.46 7.68
C GLN A 140 -21.51 -4.63 6.63
N ILE A 141 -20.28 -4.17 6.91
CA ILE A 141 -19.45 -3.43 5.93
C ILE A 141 -19.18 -4.27 4.69
N ILE A 142 -18.79 -5.54 4.86
CA ILE A 142 -18.51 -6.46 3.75
C ILE A 142 -19.76 -6.71 2.90
N LYS A 143 -20.93 -6.89 3.54
CA LYS A 143 -22.20 -7.06 2.83
C LYS A 143 -22.52 -5.86 1.97
N ALA A 144 -22.52 -4.65 2.56
CA ALA A 144 -22.77 -3.41 1.84
C ALA A 144 -21.76 -3.19 0.70
N ALA A 145 -20.46 -3.42 0.94
CA ALA A 145 -19.42 -3.27 -0.06
C ALA A 145 -19.58 -4.24 -1.24
N ARG A 146 -19.96 -5.48 -0.98
CA ARG A 146 -20.23 -6.48 -2.02
C ARG A 146 -21.38 -6.06 -2.91
N GLU A 147 -22.47 -5.55 -2.35
CA GLU A 147 -23.65 -5.07 -3.09
C GLU A 147 -23.32 -3.84 -3.95
N MET A 148 -22.39 -3.00 -3.49
CA MET A 148 -21.94 -1.81 -4.21
C MET A 148 -20.75 -2.05 -5.15
N GLY A 149 -20.16 -3.24 -5.18
CA GLY A 149 -18.98 -3.57 -5.99
C GLY A 149 -17.71 -2.85 -5.51
N MET A 150 -17.53 -2.69 -4.20
CA MET A 150 -16.37 -2.02 -3.59
C MET A 150 -15.45 -3.03 -2.92
N LEU A 151 -14.14 -2.74 -2.94
CA LEU A 151 -13.14 -3.49 -2.18
C LEU A 151 -13.25 -3.13 -0.69
N VAL A 152 -13.00 -4.11 0.18
CA VAL A 152 -12.90 -3.90 1.62
C VAL A 152 -11.49 -4.19 2.09
N VAL A 153 -10.79 -3.14 2.48
CA VAL A 153 -9.41 -3.18 2.96
C VAL A 153 -9.44 -3.14 4.49
N PRO A 154 -9.00 -4.16 5.21
CA PRO A 154 -8.95 -4.13 6.66
C PRO A 154 -7.69 -3.41 7.17
N GLU A 155 -7.68 -3.09 8.45
CA GLU A 155 -6.44 -3.05 9.22
C GLU A 155 -6.13 -4.46 9.68
N GLY A 156 -4.98 -5.02 9.41
CA GLY A 156 -4.58 -6.30 9.97
C GLY A 156 -4.56 -6.26 11.50
N GLY A 157 -4.96 -7.34 12.14
CA GLY A 157 -4.99 -7.44 13.60
C GLY A 157 -3.70 -7.99 14.20
N ALA A 158 -3.41 -7.60 15.44
CA ALA A 158 -2.30 -8.14 16.21
C ALA A 158 -2.53 -9.60 16.69
N THR A 159 -3.65 -10.22 16.33
CA THR A 159 -3.96 -11.61 16.64
C THR A 159 -4.17 -12.42 15.37
N PHE A 160 -3.51 -13.56 15.27
CA PHE A 160 -3.52 -14.40 14.08
C PHE A 160 -4.91 -14.87 13.67
N MET A 161 -5.68 -15.42 14.64
CA MET A 161 -7.04 -15.91 14.38
C MET A 161 -7.99 -14.80 13.93
N HIS A 162 -7.78 -13.57 14.39
CA HIS A 162 -8.54 -12.41 13.91
C HIS A 162 -8.34 -12.18 12.41
N ASN A 163 -7.08 -12.22 11.95
CA ASN A 163 -6.76 -12.08 10.52
C ASN A 163 -7.39 -13.21 9.68
N LEU A 164 -7.34 -14.45 10.15
CA LEU A 164 -7.98 -15.58 9.45
C LEU A 164 -9.49 -15.39 9.34
N THR A 165 -10.14 -14.89 10.40
CA THR A 165 -11.59 -14.63 10.36
C THR A 165 -11.94 -13.44 9.44
N MET A 166 -11.03 -12.50 9.19
CA MET A 166 -11.21 -11.46 8.16
C MET A 166 -11.26 -12.08 6.76
N ILE A 167 -10.40 -13.05 6.47
CA ILE A 167 -10.43 -13.80 5.20
C ILE A 167 -11.78 -14.51 5.04
N VAL A 168 -12.20 -15.25 6.07
CA VAL A 168 -13.46 -16.00 6.06
C VAL A 168 -14.69 -15.09 5.90
N ASP A 169 -14.67 -13.90 6.48
CA ASP A 169 -15.77 -12.93 6.36
C ASP A 169 -15.84 -12.27 4.98
N GLY A 170 -14.75 -12.33 4.16
CA GLY A 170 -14.77 -11.89 2.77
C GLY A 170 -14.15 -10.51 2.54
N HIS A 171 -13.17 -10.09 3.35
CA HIS A 171 -12.32 -8.96 3.00
C HIS A 171 -11.58 -9.24 1.69
N THR A 172 -11.30 -8.21 0.93
CA THR A 172 -10.59 -8.33 -0.37
C THR A 172 -9.07 -8.36 -0.23
N GLY A 173 -8.56 -7.97 0.92
CA GLY A 173 -7.15 -7.99 1.27
C GLY A 173 -6.93 -8.20 2.76
N ILE A 174 -5.69 -8.42 3.14
CA ILE A 174 -5.18 -8.31 4.51
C ILE A 174 -4.00 -7.34 4.48
N GLU A 175 -4.09 -6.32 5.29
CA GLU A 175 -3.06 -5.31 5.45
C GLU A 175 -2.22 -5.58 6.69
N HIS A 176 -0.94 -5.26 6.63
CA HIS A 176 0.06 -5.51 7.66
C HIS A 176 0.44 -6.98 7.85
N THR A 177 1.53 -7.20 8.56
CA THR A 177 2.07 -8.53 8.79
C THR A 177 1.17 -9.36 9.71
N VAL A 178 1.06 -10.67 9.42
CA VAL A 178 0.44 -11.61 10.34
C VAL A 178 1.35 -11.83 11.55
N PRO A 179 0.82 -11.83 12.78
CA PRO A 179 1.63 -11.83 14.01
C PRO A 179 2.10 -13.24 14.42
N VAL A 180 2.66 -13.99 13.48
CA VAL A 180 3.20 -15.34 13.69
C VAL A 180 4.54 -15.48 12.97
N GLU A 181 5.36 -16.39 13.43
CA GLU A 181 6.66 -16.67 12.81
C GLU A 181 6.54 -17.62 11.61
N MET A 182 5.50 -18.45 11.60
CA MET A 182 5.30 -19.49 10.61
C MET A 182 3.83 -19.70 10.29
N ILE A 183 3.51 -19.97 9.03
CA ILE A 183 2.19 -20.41 8.57
C ILE A 183 2.29 -21.79 7.94
N TYR A 184 1.23 -22.57 8.04
CA TYR A 184 1.13 -23.96 7.59
C TYR A 184 0.19 -24.09 6.39
N GLY A 185 0.11 -25.29 5.85
CA GLY A 185 -0.62 -25.59 4.62
C GLY A 185 -2.10 -25.21 4.63
N ASP A 186 -2.78 -25.43 5.76
CA ASP A 186 -4.18 -25.08 5.95
C ASP A 186 -4.45 -23.57 5.80
N VAL A 187 -3.55 -22.74 6.33
CA VAL A 187 -3.63 -21.27 6.18
C VAL A 187 -3.33 -20.83 4.75
N LEU A 188 -2.34 -21.45 4.12
CA LEU A 188 -1.98 -21.19 2.72
C LEU A 188 -3.15 -21.57 1.78
N ASP A 189 -3.79 -22.71 2.03
CA ASP A 189 -4.95 -23.18 1.27
C ASP A 189 -6.18 -22.25 1.45
N LEU A 190 -6.44 -21.81 2.69
CA LEU A 190 -7.47 -20.82 2.97
C LEU A 190 -7.23 -19.53 2.18
N TRP A 191 -6.01 -19.02 2.23
CA TRP A 191 -5.64 -17.76 1.56
C TRP A 191 -5.81 -17.86 0.04
N ARG A 192 -5.24 -18.93 -0.55
CA ARG A 192 -5.36 -19.21 -1.96
C ARG A 192 -6.82 -19.40 -2.41
N GLY A 193 -7.59 -20.19 -1.65
CA GLY A 193 -8.99 -20.48 -1.97
C GLY A 193 -9.91 -19.27 -1.87
N ALA A 194 -9.59 -18.33 -0.99
CA ALA A 194 -10.33 -17.07 -0.84
C ALA A 194 -9.91 -15.99 -1.85
N ALA A 195 -8.79 -16.17 -2.57
CA ALA A 195 -8.21 -15.21 -3.51
C ALA A 195 -7.98 -13.80 -2.90
N VAL A 196 -7.65 -13.76 -1.61
CA VAL A 196 -7.44 -12.52 -0.84
C VAL A 196 -6.04 -11.97 -1.11
N GLY A 197 -5.93 -10.67 -1.38
CA GLY A 197 -4.64 -9.98 -1.50
C GLY A 197 -3.93 -9.84 -0.16
N TYR A 198 -2.62 -9.68 -0.19
CA TYR A 198 -1.80 -9.47 1.00
C TYR A 198 -0.83 -8.32 0.82
N THR A 199 -0.98 -7.28 1.64
CA THR A 199 -0.08 -6.11 1.70
C THR A 199 0.64 -6.10 3.05
N PRO A 200 1.79 -6.77 3.19
CA PRO A 200 2.41 -6.99 4.50
C PRO A 200 2.95 -5.74 5.17
N THR A 201 3.24 -4.67 4.43
CA THR A 201 3.84 -3.42 4.96
C THR A 201 5.04 -3.69 5.88
N LEU A 202 6.04 -4.40 5.36
CA LEU A 202 7.21 -4.89 6.12
C LEU A 202 7.99 -3.77 6.82
N ASN A 203 7.87 -2.53 6.31
CA ASN A 203 8.46 -1.35 6.95
C ASN A 203 7.97 -1.13 8.39
N VAL A 204 6.73 -1.55 8.68
CA VAL A 204 6.08 -1.43 10.00
C VAL A 204 5.64 -2.80 10.53
N ALA A 205 6.42 -3.85 10.28
CA ALA A 205 6.10 -5.22 10.65
C ALA A 205 5.75 -5.36 12.14
N TYR A 206 4.67 -6.10 12.43
CA TYR A 206 4.27 -6.42 13.79
C TYR A 206 5.23 -7.42 14.46
N GLY A 207 5.27 -7.39 15.79
CA GLY A 207 5.98 -8.37 16.61
C GLY A 207 7.47 -8.13 16.78
N GLY A 208 8.01 -6.97 16.37
CA GLY A 208 9.42 -6.63 16.52
C GLY A 208 9.83 -5.40 15.72
N LEU A 209 11.12 -5.27 15.46
CA LEU A 209 11.65 -4.19 14.63
C LEU A 209 11.25 -4.39 13.17
N GLY A 210 10.67 -3.35 12.57
CA GLY A 210 10.25 -3.33 11.18
C GLY A 210 11.38 -3.01 10.20
N GLY A 211 11.06 -3.11 8.91
CA GLY A 211 12.01 -2.81 7.83
C GLY A 211 12.53 -1.37 7.88
N GLU A 212 11.72 -0.38 8.27
CA GLU A 212 12.21 0.99 8.43
C GLU A 212 13.38 1.08 9.43
N ASN A 213 13.28 0.38 10.58
CA ASN A 213 14.37 0.35 11.55
C ASN A 213 15.64 -0.27 10.95
N TYR A 214 15.49 -1.38 10.23
CA TYR A 214 16.57 -2.06 9.55
C TYR A 214 17.28 -1.16 8.52
N TRP A 215 16.54 -0.53 7.62
CA TRP A 215 17.13 0.29 6.58
C TRP A 215 17.84 1.52 7.12
N TYR A 216 17.35 2.12 8.22
CA TYR A 216 18.08 3.19 8.90
C TYR A 216 19.32 2.71 9.66
N ASP A 217 19.39 1.43 10.03
CA ASP A 217 20.57 0.85 10.70
C ASP A 217 21.67 0.49 9.70
N VAL A 218 21.32 -0.19 8.61
CA VAL A 218 22.29 -0.76 7.67
C VAL A 218 22.66 0.16 6.52
N ASP A 219 21.84 1.18 6.22
CA ASP A 219 22.09 2.14 5.13
C ASP A 219 22.14 3.57 5.65
N GLU A 220 23.04 4.35 5.09
CA GLU A 220 23.17 5.77 5.42
C GLU A 220 22.09 6.59 4.68
N VAL A 221 20.82 6.31 4.96
CA VAL A 221 19.64 6.90 4.31
C VAL A 221 19.73 8.42 4.17
N TRP A 222 20.32 9.07 5.19
CA TRP A 222 20.54 10.53 5.24
C TRP A 222 21.66 11.04 4.31
N ARG A 223 22.41 10.15 3.69
CA ARG A 223 23.43 10.48 2.67
C ARG A 223 22.98 10.18 1.26
N ASN A 224 21.81 9.58 1.10
CA ASN A 224 21.25 9.31 -0.22
C ASN A 224 20.75 10.64 -0.83
N ASP A 225 21.42 11.09 -1.89
CA ASP A 225 21.12 12.37 -2.54
C ASP A 225 19.67 12.46 -3.02
N ARG A 226 19.10 11.37 -3.52
CA ARG A 226 17.70 11.34 -3.96
C ARG A 226 16.74 11.43 -2.79
N VAL A 227 17.00 10.73 -1.70
CA VAL A 227 16.20 10.85 -0.47
C VAL A 227 16.21 12.30 0.02
N MET A 228 17.39 12.91 0.11
CA MET A 228 17.55 14.29 0.61
C MET A 228 17.01 15.34 -0.34
N ALA A 229 16.98 15.07 -1.65
CA ALA A 229 16.40 15.98 -2.65
C ALA A 229 14.87 16.03 -2.56
N PHE A 230 14.22 14.93 -2.24
CA PHE A 230 12.75 14.83 -2.27
C PHE A 230 12.09 14.76 -0.89
N ASN A 231 12.81 14.44 0.17
CA ASN A 231 12.26 14.40 1.52
C ASN A 231 12.81 15.52 2.39
N PRO A 232 11.95 16.26 3.12
CA PRO A 232 12.41 17.34 3.97
C PRO A 232 13.35 16.84 5.06
N PRO A 233 14.43 17.55 5.38
CA PRO A 233 15.41 17.13 6.41
C PRO A 233 14.81 16.80 7.76
N HIS A 234 13.73 17.48 8.17
CA HIS A 234 13.04 17.20 9.43
C HIS A 234 12.32 15.83 9.47
N LYS A 235 12.12 15.18 8.33
CA LYS A 235 11.60 13.80 8.26
C LYS A 235 12.72 12.77 8.32
N VAL A 236 13.88 13.05 7.75
CA VAL A 236 15.01 12.11 7.63
C VAL A 236 15.95 12.17 8.83
N ILE A 237 16.42 13.37 9.18
CA ILE A 237 17.51 13.55 10.13
C ILE A 237 17.16 13.11 11.57
N PRO A 238 15.98 13.40 12.15
CA PRO A 238 15.67 12.95 13.50
C PRO A 238 15.70 11.43 13.65
N ARG A 239 15.21 10.69 12.66
CA ARG A 239 15.24 9.22 12.64
C ARG A 239 16.67 8.69 12.49
N ALA A 240 17.46 9.27 11.59
CA ALA A 240 18.87 8.94 11.42
C ALA A 240 19.68 9.09 12.73
N ARG A 241 19.43 10.17 13.48
CA ARG A 241 20.12 10.43 14.76
C ARG A 241 19.68 9.51 15.91
N ARG A 242 18.44 9.02 15.86
CA ARG A 242 17.83 8.18 16.90
C ARG A 242 17.47 6.80 16.36
N ARG A 243 18.23 6.31 15.37
CA ARG A 243 17.98 4.99 14.80
C ARG A 243 18.20 3.91 15.84
N THR A 244 17.43 2.87 15.72
CA THR A 244 17.61 1.63 16.48
C THR A 244 18.69 0.81 15.78
N THR A 245 19.66 0.31 16.56
CA THR A 245 20.67 -0.65 16.08
C THR A 245 20.47 -1.96 16.81
N ALA A 246 20.38 -3.06 16.09
CA ALA A 246 20.10 -4.36 16.66
C ALA A 246 20.77 -5.49 15.85
N PRO A 247 20.97 -6.68 16.44
CA PRO A 247 21.31 -7.88 15.68
C PRO A 247 20.29 -8.18 14.59
N ILE A 248 20.73 -8.80 13.48
CA ILE A 248 19.86 -9.02 12.32
C ILE A 248 18.64 -9.88 12.62
N GLU A 249 18.77 -10.81 13.57
CA GLU A 249 17.71 -11.68 14.04
C GLU A 249 16.57 -11.00 14.77
N ASP A 250 16.79 -9.77 15.27
CA ASP A 250 15.77 -8.98 15.97
C ASP A 250 14.85 -8.20 15.00
N TYR A 251 15.25 -8.11 13.73
CA TYR A 251 14.44 -7.46 12.69
C TYR A 251 13.35 -8.41 12.17
N ASN A 252 12.16 -8.27 12.72
CA ASN A 252 11.03 -9.17 12.44
C ASN A 252 10.55 -9.14 10.98
N HIS A 253 10.75 -8.04 10.26
CA HIS A 253 10.31 -7.91 8.88
C HIS A 253 10.89 -9.00 7.97
N ILE A 254 12.11 -9.50 8.23
CA ILE A 254 12.74 -10.57 7.43
C ILE A 254 11.99 -11.89 7.62
N ARG A 255 11.54 -12.20 8.84
CA ARG A 255 10.71 -13.38 9.12
C ARG A 255 9.36 -13.27 8.43
N GLN A 256 8.74 -12.09 8.50
CA GLN A 256 7.47 -11.81 7.84
C GLN A 256 7.58 -11.85 6.31
N ALA A 257 8.71 -11.41 5.76
CA ALA A 257 8.98 -11.52 4.33
C ALA A 257 9.08 -12.99 3.86
N ARG A 258 9.58 -13.90 4.69
CA ARG A 258 9.59 -15.35 4.41
C ARG A 258 8.18 -15.94 4.36
N ILE A 259 7.26 -15.47 5.23
CA ILE A 259 5.84 -15.84 5.16
C ILE A 259 5.23 -15.34 3.85
N THR A 260 5.55 -14.10 3.48
CA THR A 260 5.11 -13.48 2.23
C THR A 260 5.59 -14.27 1.00
N LYS A 261 6.83 -14.78 1.03
CA LYS A 261 7.35 -15.67 -0.03
C LYS A 261 6.55 -16.98 -0.13
N LYS A 262 6.21 -17.60 1.00
CA LYS A 262 5.39 -18.82 0.98
C LYS A 262 4.03 -18.60 0.34
N LEU A 263 3.39 -17.43 0.56
CA LEU A 263 2.13 -17.10 -0.09
C LEU A 263 2.28 -16.96 -1.61
N ILE A 264 3.32 -16.29 -2.09
CA ILE A 264 3.64 -16.18 -3.53
C ILE A 264 3.86 -17.56 -4.15
N ASP A 265 4.61 -18.44 -3.50
CA ASP A 265 4.91 -19.81 -4.01
C ASP A 265 3.64 -20.65 -4.17
N GLN A 266 2.61 -20.37 -3.41
CA GLN A 266 1.31 -21.03 -3.52
C GLN A 266 0.34 -20.30 -4.46
N GLY A 267 0.83 -19.31 -5.22
CA GLY A 267 0.00 -18.54 -6.16
C GLY A 267 -0.85 -17.44 -5.51
N GLY A 268 -0.56 -17.09 -4.25
CA GLY A 268 -1.23 -15.99 -3.56
C GLY A 268 -0.91 -14.62 -4.19
N LEU A 269 -1.84 -13.69 -4.09
CA LEU A 269 -1.67 -12.33 -4.56
C LEU A 269 -1.02 -11.48 -3.45
N VAL A 270 0.25 -11.13 -3.66
CA VAL A 270 1.00 -10.25 -2.75
C VAL A 270 1.34 -8.96 -3.49
N GLN A 271 1.02 -7.84 -2.90
CA GLN A 271 1.31 -6.51 -3.43
C GLN A 271 2.18 -5.69 -2.47
N ALA A 272 2.92 -4.72 -3.03
CA ALA A 272 3.79 -3.84 -2.25
C ALA A 272 2.99 -2.73 -1.55
N GLY A 273 3.30 -2.49 -0.28
CA GLY A 273 2.79 -1.39 0.52
C GLY A 273 3.91 -0.74 1.34
N GLY A 274 4.39 0.42 0.91
CA GLY A 274 5.49 1.13 1.58
C GLY A 274 5.09 1.79 2.90
N HIS A 275 3.78 1.91 3.16
CA HIS A 275 3.17 2.52 4.33
C HIS A 275 3.36 4.04 4.48
N GLY A 276 4.27 4.66 3.73
CA GLY A 276 4.52 6.11 3.81
C GLY A 276 5.48 6.55 4.92
N GLN A 277 6.24 5.64 5.52
CA GLN A 277 7.19 5.94 6.61
C GLN A 277 8.28 6.94 6.17
N LEU A 278 8.83 6.76 4.98
CA LEU A 278 9.65 7.75 4.27
C LEU A 278 9.25 7.72 2.81
N ASN A 279 8.43 8.67 2.38
CA ASN A 279 7.76 8.62 1.08
C ASN A 279 8.75 8.44 -0.08
N GLY A 280 8.35 7.62 -1.03
CA GLY A 280 9.13 7.21 -2.19
C GLY A 280 10.02 6.01 -1.91
N ILE A 281 11.07 6.17 -1.11
CA ILE A 281 12.02 5.09 -0.84
C ILE A 281 11.41 3.92 -0.07
N CYS A 282 10.40 4.16 0.78
CA CYS A 282 9.77 3.08 1.56
C CYS A 282 9.13 2.00 0.69
N THR A 283 8.66 2.34 -0.52
CA THR A 283 8.16 1.35 -1.48
C THR A 283 9.30 0.45 -1.97
N HIS A 284 10.51 1.01 -2.19
CA HIS A 284 11.69 0.20 -2.52
C HIS A 284 12.15 -0.66 -1.34
N TRP A 285 12.11 -0.13 -0.12
CA TRP A 285 12.40 -0.92 1.09
C TRP A 285 11.48 -2.13 1.22
N GLU A 286 10.21 -1.96 0.89
CA GLU A 286 9.25 -3.07 0.85
C GLU A 286 9.68 -4.14 -0.16
N LEU A 287 10.02 -3.73 -1.40
CA LEU A 287 10.49 -4.65 -2.45
C LEU A 287 11.81 -5.33 -2.06
N TRP A 288 12.75 -4.60 -1.48
CA TRP A 288 14.02 -5.17 -1.02
C TRP A 288 13.81 -6.14 0.15
N SER A 289 12.88 -5.84 1.04
CA SER A 289 12.50 -6.76 2.13
C SER A 289 11.86 -8.03 1.60
N PHE A 290 11.08 -7.98 0.52
CA PHE A 290 10.60 -9.19 -0.17
C PHE A 290 11.76 -10.06 -0.67
N VAL A 291 12.79 -9.45 -1.23
CA VAL A 291 13.99 -10.17 -1.66
C VAL A 291 14.74 -10.78 -0.47
N GLN A 292 14.85 -10.07 0.66
CA GLN A 292 15.41 -10.62 1.90
C GLN A 292 14.63 -11.84 2.41
N GLY A 293 13.32 -11.89 2.15
CA GLY A 293 12.45 -13.01 2.47
C GLY A 293 12.57 -14.20 1.52
N GLY A 294 13.30 -14.05 0.41
CA GLY A 294 13.55 -15.11 -0.57
C GLY A 294 12.80 -14.96 -1.90
N MET A 295 12.10 -13.86 -2.14
CA MET A 295 11.60 -13.55 -3.49
C MET A 295 12.78 -13.25 -4.42
N THR A 296 12.65 -13.66 -5.67
CA THR A 296 13.54 -13.16 -6.72
C THR A 296 13.27 -11.65 -6.94
N PRO A 297 14.24 -10.87 -7.42
CA PRO A 297 14.00 -9.46 -7.77
C PRO A 297 12.82 -9.27 -8.74
N PHE A 298 12.59 -10.22 -9.64
CA PHE A 298 11.47 -10.16 -10.58
C PHE A 298 10.12 -10.38 -9.89
N GLU A 299 10.02 -11.31 -8.96
CA GLU A 299 8.81 -11.51 -8.14
C GLU A 299 8.49 -10.26 -7.31
N ALA A 300 9.51 -9.66 -6.68
CA ALA A 300 9.34 -8.42 -5.94
C ALA A 300 8.86 -7.27 -6.85
N LEU A 301 9.44 -7.09 -8.04
CA LEU A 301 8.98 -6.10 -9.01
C LEU A 301 7.54 -6.35 -9.47
N ARG A 302 7.15 -7.62 -9.66
CA ARG A 302 5.76 -7.96 -9.98
C ARG A 302 4.79 -7.59 -8.85
N SER A 303 5.19 -7.74 -7.60
CA SER A 303 4.40 -7.31 -6.43
C SER A 303 4.20 -5.79 -6.42
N GLY A 304 5.22 -5.02 -6.81
CA GLY A 304 5.13 -3.56 -6.92
C GLY A 304 4.55 -3.04 -8.24
N THR A 305 4.10 -3.90 -9.15
CA THR A 305 3.54 -3.48 -10.45
C THR A 305 2.27 -4.28 -10.78
N LEU A 306 2.41 -5.45 -11.40
CA LEU A 306 1.31 -6.29 -11.87
C LEU A 306 0.35 -6.70 -10.75
N HIS A 307 0.88 -7.13 -9.60
CA HIS A 307 0.04 -7.58 -8.49
C HIS A 307 -0.69 -6.40 -7.84
N GLY A 308 -0.02 -5.25 -7.70
CA GLY A 308 -0.68 -4.02 -7.26
C GLY A 308 -1.85 -3.63 -8.19
N ALA A 309 -1.63 -3.69 -9.52
CA ALA A 309 -2.69 -3.43 -10.50
C ALA A 309 -3.85 -4.42 -10.39
N LYS A 310 -3.56 -5.71 -10.26
CA LYS A 310 -4.58 -6.75 -10.07
C LYS A 310 -5.38 -6.54 -8.79
N TYR A 311 -4.70 -6.25 -7.68
CA TYR A 311 -5.34 -6.02 -6.39
C TYR A 311 -6.31 -4.84 -6.43
N LEU A 312 -5.93 -3.76 -7.10
CA LEU A 312 -6.77 -2.56 -7.24
C LEU A 312 -7.81 -2.65 -8.38
N GLY A 313 -7.90 -3.79 -9.08
CA GLY A 313 -8.86 -3.96 -10.19
C GLY A 313 -8.50 -3.13 -11.43
N MET A 314 -7.21 -2.84 -11.66
CA MET A 314 -6.71 -2.01 -12.76
C MET A 314 -6.01 -2.81 -13.86
N TYR A 315 -6.18 -4.13 -13.87
CA TYR A 315 -5.52 -5.05 -14.81
C TYR A 315 -6.52 -5.60 -15.84
#